data_4aaf6bb455f6e9216d969aaf28672c60
#
_entry.id   4aaf6bb455f6e9216d969aaf28672c60
#
_cell.length_a   1.000
_cell.length_b   1.000
_cell.length_c   1.000
_cell.angle_alpha   90.00
_cell.angle_beta   90.00
_cell.angle_gamma   90.00
#
_symmetry.space_group_name_H-M   'P 1'
#
loop_
_entity.id
_entity.type
_entity.pdbx_description
1 polymer ?
#
loop_
_entity_poly.entity_id
_entity_poly.type
_entity_poly.pdbx_seq_one_letter_code
_entity_poly.pdbx_strand_id
1 'polypeptide(L)'
;MNYQGYIIYRERVRRNWSQAGLCKGICTVSYLSKIESGRAEPSEEILRLLLARLNLETNREVEREAAGLAERGWELLLTGRRGQLRGLLREGDIERYRAVPTWLDLALLSAQTPLEPALEPCMDVRQLAVQRILQRQEAEAVRLMPNAYTHLMLGIADYNAGSYSAAVDALQTAYDLAGREGAVRLMLEAKLFLGNAYCNRQDLPNMERHYRVGRRLAEDLQDESALRAIGYNTASAWIETGRYEEAYAWFSGQEQPTLMALHKLAICCEKTGRREEALRALTRAEAMDIDEIDRALALRLLQLVRYRLEHPDYLTRDDYGALLLDSFDRLRNELPLGYALFHLPWVLEWYKATRQYKKACELLEAYFPEKPL
;
A
#
# COMPACT_ATOMS: atom_id res chain seq x y z
N MET A 1 -25.69 -17.45 6.74
CA MET A 1 -26.23 -17.69 5.37
C MET A 1 -25.14 -18.43 4.62
N ASN A 2 -25.48 -19.41 3.76
CA ASN A 2 -24.48 -20.00 2.89
C ASN A 2 -24.42 -19.24 1.57
N TYR A 3 -23.28 -19.30 0.88
CA TYR A 3 -23.04 -18.55 -0.36
C TYR A 3 -24.05 -18.89 -1.48
N GLN A 4 -24.42 -20.18 -1.61
CA GLN A 4 -25.34 -20.62 -2.65
C GLN A 4 -26.76 -20.04 -2.47
N GLY A 5 -27.24 -19.97 -1.24
CA GLY A 5 -28.51 -19.30 -0.93
C GLY A 5 -28.44 -17.79 -1.24
N TYR A 6 -27.33 -17.16 -0.90
CA TYR A 6 -27.09 -15.73 -1.18
C TYR A 6 -27.11 -15.46 -2.69
N ILE A 7 -26.36 -16.22 -3.50
CA ILE A 7 -26.28 -15.96 -4.94
C ILE A 7 -27.61 -16.22 -5.65
N ILE A 8 -28.37 -17.24 -5.25
CA ILE A 8 -29.72 -17.52 -5.77
C ILE A 8 -30.64 -16.32 -5.47
N TYR A 9 -30.65 -15.83 -4.23
CA TYR A 9 -31.47 -14.68 -3.83
C TYR A 9 -31.09 -13.44 -4.65
N ARG A 10 -29.80 -13.09 -4.70
CA ARG A 10 -29.28 -11.90 -5.39
C ARG A 10 -29.59 -11.91 -6.88
N GLU A 11 -29.34 -13.02 -7.55
CA GLU A 11 -29.56 -13.14 -8.99
C GLU A 11 -31.06 -13.15 -9.34
N ARG A 12 -31.89 -13.72 -8.49
CA ARG A 12 -33.34 -13.65 -8.64
C ARG A 12 -33.84 -12.20 -8.52
N VAL A 13 -33.41 -11.48 -7.48
CA VAL A 13 -33.80 -10.09 -7.24
C VAL A 13 -33.31 -9.17 -8.38
N ARG A 14 -32.08 -9.36 -8.84
CA ARG A 14 -31.52 -8.60 -9.96
C ARG A 14 -32.34 -8.73 -11.24
N ARG A 15 -32.98 -9.88 -11.45
CA ARG A 15 -33.86 -10.14 -12.58
C ARG A 15 -35.33 -9.75 -12.32
N ASN A 16 -35.64 -9.16 -11.17
CA ASN A 16 -37.01 -8.86 -10.75
C ASN A 16 -37.94 -10.10 -10.75
N TRP A 17 -37.41 -11.27 -10.44
CA TRP A 17 -38.17 -12.50 -10.40
C TRP A 17 -38.78 -12.75 -9.01
N SER A 18 -40.05 -13.19 -8.96
CA SER A 18 -40.65 -13.69 -7.72
C SER A 18 -40.06 -15.04 -7.34
N GLN A 19 -40.13 -15.40 -6.03
CA GLN A 19 -39.76 -16.74 -5.60
C GLN A 19 -40.58 -17.81 -6.33
N ALA A 20 -41.89 -17.58 -6.51
CA ALA A 20 -42.78 -18.49 -7.27
C ALA A 20 -42.32 -18.65 -8.73
N GLY A 21 -41.87 -17.61 -9.38
CA GLY A 21 -41.35 -17.67 -10.75
C GLY A 21 -40.08 -18.51 -10.84
N LEU A 22 -39.13 -18.32 -9.91
CA LEU A 22 -37.88 -19.05 -9.90
C LEU A 22 -38.05 -20.52 -9.56
N CYS A 23 -38.89 -20.89 -8.56
CA CYS A 23 -39.00 -22.24 -8.09
C CYS A 23 -40.03 -23.09 -8.86
N LYS A 24 -40.79 -22.55 -9.83
CA LYS A 24 -41.83 -23.26 -10.57
C LYS A 24 -41.30 -24.54 -11.19
N GLY A 25 -41.88 -25.69 -10.80
CA GLY A 25 -41.49 -27.02 -11.29
C GLY A 25 -40.16 -27.55 -10.75
N ILE A 26 -39.53 -26.85 -9.78
CA ILE A 26 -38.31 -27.31 -9.13
C ILE A 26 -38.55 -27.62 -7.65
N CYS A 27 -39.12 -26.67 -6.89
CA CYS A 27 -39.37 -26.84 -5.47
C CYS A 27 -40.54 -25.94 -5.02
N THR A 28 -40.90 -26.00 -3.73
CA THR A 28 -41.93 -25.10 -3.17
C THR A 28 -41.36 -23.73 -2.86
N VAL A 29 -42.21 -22.71 -2.87
CA VAL A 29 -41.84 -21.32 -2.50
C VAL A 29 -41.26 -21.24 -1.08
N SER A 30 -41.89 -22.00 -0.14
CA SER A 30 -41.40 -22.06 1.25
C SER A 30 -40.02 -22.69 1.36
N TYR A 31 -39.70 -23.69 0.54
CA TYR A 31 -38.38 -24.30 0.52
C TYR A 31 -37.34 -23.37 -0.10
N LEU A 32 -37.65 -22.70 -1.22
CA LEU A 32 -36.77 -21.69 -1.81
C LEU A 32 -36.48 -20.57 -0.82
N SER A 33 -37.50 -20.07 -0.09
CA SER A 33 -37.29 -19.04 0.94
C SER A 33 -36.30 -19.48 2.05
N LYS A 34 -36.36 -20.76 2.44
CA LYS A 34 -35.40 -21.33 3.41
C LYS A 34 -34.01 -21.46 2.82
N ILE A 35 -33.85 -21.81 1.54
CA ILE A 35 -32.58 -21.86 0.83
C ILE A 35 -31.96 -20.43 0.77
N GLU A 36 -32.72 -19.45 0.29
CA GLU A 36 -32.27 -18.05 0.16
C GLU A 36 -31.87 -17.45 1.51
N SER A 37 -32.52 -17.82 2.61
CA SER A 37 -32.18 -17.37 3.96
C SER A 37 -31.08 -18.20 4.64
N GLY A 38 -30.60 -19.27 3.98
CA GLY A 38 -29.60 -20.19 4.54
C GLY A 38 -30.10 -21.10 5.65
N ARG A 39 -31.42 -21.26 5.76
CA ARG A 39 -32.09 -22.16 6.76
C ARG A 39 -32.31 -23.58 6.25
N ALA A 40 -32.03 -23.82 4.97
CA ALA A 40 -32.07 -25.17 4.38
C ALA A 40 -30.96 -25.27 3.32
N GLU A 41 -30.33 -26.42 3.25
CA GLU A 41 -29.41 -26.77 2.19
C GLU A 41 -30.19 -27.56 1.10
N PRO A 42 -30.16 -27.11 -0.17
CA PRO A 42 -30.79 -27.81 -1.26
C PRO A 42 -30.01 -29.07 -1.62
N SER A 43 -30.71 -30.08 -2.13
CA SER A 43 -30.02 -31.19 -2.79
C SER A 43 -29.26 -30.68 -4.02
N GLU A 44 -28.22 -31.41 -4.41
CA GLU A 44 -27.38 -31.07 -5.59
C GLU A 44 -28.25 -30.88 -6.86
N GLU A 45 -29.28 -31.72 -7.04
CA GLU A 45 -30.20 -31.61 -8.17
C GLU A 45 -31.04 -30.32 -8.15
N ILE A 46 -31.63 -29.97 -6.99
CA ILE A 46 -32.42 -28.73 -6.84
C ILE A 46 -31.53 -27.51 -7.03
N LEU A 47 -30.33 -27.51 -6.43
CA LEU A 47 -29.37 -26.44 -6.60
C LEU A 47 -29.01 -26.22 -8.07
N ARG A 48 -28.66 -27.30 -8.78
CA ARG A 48 -28.32 -27.27 -10.21
C ARG A 48 -29.46 -26.69 -11.06
N LEU A 49 -30.72 -27.13 -10.79
CA LEU A 49 -31.89 -26.65 -11.52
C LEU A 49 -32.16 -25.15 -11.28
N LEU A 50 -32.01 -24.67 -10.04
CA LEU A 50 -32.19 -23.26 -9.69
C LEU A 50 -31.11 -22.40 -10.35
N LEU A 51 -29.82 -22.79 -10.26
CA LEU A 51 -28.72 -22.10 -10.87
C LEU A 51 -28.82 -22.08 -12.41
N ALA A 52 -29.16 -23.22 -13.02
CA ALA A 52 -29.38 -23.30 -14.47
C ALA A 52 -30.47 -22.33 -14.95
N ARG A 53 -31.59 -22.21 -14.20
CA ARG A 53 -32.67 -21.27 -14.50
C ARG A 53 -32.21 -19.83 -14.38
N LEU A 54 -31.23 -19.53 -13.52
CA LEU A 54 -30.59 -18.26 -13.38
C LEU A 54 -29.43 -18.05 -14.39
N ASN A 55 -29.23 -18.95 -15.35
CA ASN A 55 -28.11 -18.95 -16.30
C ASN A 55 -26.73 -18.86 -15.59
N LEU A 56 -26.60 -19.56 -14.47
CA LEU A 56 -25.36 -19.71 -13.74
C LEU A 56 -24.82 -21.13 -13.97
N GLU A 57 -23.63 -21.21 -14.55
CA GLU A 57 -23.00 -22.52 -14.77
C GLU A 57 -22.41 -23.05 -13.47
N THR A 58 -22.72 -24.31 -13.17
CA THR A 58 -22.07 -25.09 -12.13
C THR A 58 -21.96 -26.53 -12.60
N ASN A 59 -20.74 -27.04 -12.59
CA ASN A 59 -20.43 -28.44 -12.83
C ASN A 59 -19.11 -28.77 -12.15
N ARG A 60 -18.79 -30.06 -12.03
CA ARG A 60 -17.57 -30.51 -11.35
C ARG A 60 -16.26 -29.98 -11.96
N GLU A 61 -16.28 -29.67 -13.24
CA GLU A 61 -15.10 -29.10 -13.92
C GLU A 61 -14.87 -27.64 -13.49
N VAL A 62 -15.93 -26.81 -13.53
CA VAL A 62 -15.89 -25.41 -13.07
C VAL A 62 -15.50 -25.33 -11.60
N GLU A 63 -16.03 -26.20 -10.73
CA GLU A 63 -15.66 -26.26 -9.31
C GLU A 63 -14.19 -26.61 -9.11
N ARG A 64 -13.68 -27.58 -9.86
CA ARG A 64 -12.27 -28.00 -9.80
C ARG A 64 -11.31 -26.88 -10.29
N GLU A 65 -11.66 -26.23 -11.37
CA GLU A 65 -10.89 -25.09 -11.89
C GLU A 65 -10.85 -23.93 -10.88
N ALA A 66 -12.01 -23.54 -10.33
CA ALA A 66 -12.11 -22.49 -9.33
C ALA A 66 -11.26 -22.82 -8.08
N ALA A 67 -11.34 -24.06 -7.58
CA ALA A 67 -10.57 -24.51 -6.42
C ALA A 67 -9.05 -24.46 -6.69
N GLY A 68 -8.60 -24.91 -7.86
CA GLY A 68 -7.19 -24.86 -8.24
C GLY A 68 -6.66 -23.43 -8.40
N LEU A 69 -7.49 -22.52 -8.93
CA LEU A 69 -7.14 -21.10 -9.02
C LEU A 69 -7.07 -20.46 -7.64
N ALA A 70 -8.03 -20.73 -6.77
CA ALA A 70 -8.06 -20.19 -5.41
C ALA A 70 -6.85 -20.67 -4.58
N GLU A 71 -6.53 -21.97 -4.62
CA GLU A 71 -5.36 -22.51 -3.92
C GLU A 71 -4.06 -21.84 -4.35
N ARG A 72 -3.82 -21.72 -5.65
CA ARG A 72 -2.67 -21.00 -6.18
C ARG A 72 -2.70 -19.52 -5.82
N GLY A 73 -3.86 -18.89 -5.87
CA GLY A 73 -4.04 -17.48 -5.50
C GLY A 73 -3.68 -17.22 -4.04
N TRP A 74 -4.13 -18.08 -3.12
CA TRP A 74 -3.77 -18.01 -1.70
C TRP A 74 -2.27 -18.21 -1.47
N GLU A 75 -1.65 -19.19 -2.13
CA GLU A 75 -0.21 -19.38 -2.05
C GLU A 75 0.54 -18.11 -2.47
N LEU A 76 0.15 -17.51 -3.60
CA LEU A 76 0.79 -16.30 -4.12
C LEU A 76 0.60 -15.11 -3.18
N LEU A 77 -0.59 -14.94 -2.58
CA LEU A 77 -0.87 -13.89 -1.61
C LEU A 77 0.00 -14.04 -0.35
N LEU A 78 -0.04 -15.24 0.26
CA LEU A 78 0.63 -15.55 1.52
C LEU A 78 2.16 -15.62 1.39
N THR A 79 2.70 -15.76 0.18
CA THR A 79 4.14 -15.71 -0.10
C THR A 79 4.62 -14.36 -0.65
N GLY A 80 3.73 -13.37 -0.77
CA GLY A 80 4.07 -12.01 -1.23
C GLY A 80 4.25 -11.86 -2.75
N ARG A 81 3.83 -12.84 -3.54
CA ARG A 81 3.97 -12.83 -5.02
C ARG A 81 2.83 -12.08 -5.71
N ARG A 82 2.55 -10.85 -5.26
CA ARG A 82 1.38 -10.04 -5.70
C ARG A 82 1.35 -9.78 -7.21
N GLY A 83 2.50 -9.63 -7.87
CA GLY A 83 2.57 -9.47 -9.32
C GLY A 83 2.07 -10.70 -10.07
N GLN A 84 2.44 -11.90 -9.61
CA GLN A 84 1.97 -13.17 -10.16
C GLN A 84 0.48 -13.39 -9.85
N LEU A 85 0.03 -13.02 -8.65
CA LEU A 85 -1.39 -13.09 -8.27
C LEU A 85 -2.26 -12.23 -9.21
N ARG A 86 -1.87 -10.98 -9.49
CA ARG A 86 -2.57 -10.12 -10.45
C ARG A 86 -2.56 -10.66 -11.88
N GLY A 87 -1.49 -11.36 -12.27
CA GLY A 87 -1.43 -12.06 -13.55
C GLY A 87 -2.32 -13.30 -13.62
N LEU A 88 -2.51 -13.99 -12.49
CA LEU A 88 -3.34 -15.18 -12.39
C LEU A 88 -4.83 -14.85 -12.40
N LEU A 89 -5.22 -13.80 -11.66
CA LEU A 89 -6.63 -13.42 -11.43
C LEU A 89 -6.91 -12.07 -12.09
N ARG A 90 -7.44 -12.10 -13.33
CA ARG A 90 -7.97 -10.92 -14.00
C ARG A 90 -9.45 -10.79 -13.66
N GLU A 91 -9.90 -9.59 -13.33
CA GLU A 91 -11.25 -9.32 -12.82
C GLU A 91 -12.38 -9.86 -13.73
N GLY A 92 -12.19 -9.82 -15.07
CA GLY A 92 -13.16 -10.35 -16.02
C GLY A 92 -13.24 -11.89 -16.08
N ASP A 93 -12.19 -12.60 -15.67
CA ASP A 93 -12.09 -14.04 -15.83
C ASP A 93 -12.75 -14.82 -14.69
N ILE A 94 -12.96 -14.18 -13.51
CA ILE A 94 -13.51 -14.85 -12.32
C ILE A 94 -15.04 -14.93 -12.29
N GLU A 95 -15.73 -14.11 -13.06
CA GLU A 95 -17.21 -14.05 -13.07
C GLU A 95 -17.87 -15.39 -13.48
N ARG A 96 -17.21 -16.19 -14.31
CA ARG A 96 -17.70 -17.51 -14.70
C ARG A 96 -17.84 -18.49 -13.52
N TYR A 97 -17.12 -18.24 -12.43
CA TYR A 97 -17.13 -19.07 -11.21
C TYR A 97 -18.18 -18.62 -10.19
N ARG A 98 -18.99 -17.62 -10.50
CA ARG A 98 -19.93 -16.97 -9.57
C ARG A 98 -20.97 -17.93 -8.96
N ALA A 99 -21.22 -19.07 -9.61
CA ALA A 99 -22.16 -20.08 -9.09
C ALA A 99 -21.55 -20.95 -7.97
N VAL A 100 -20.23 -20.97 -7.81
CA VAL A 100 -19.56 -21.83 -6.84
C VAL A 100 -19.03 -21.04 -5.63
N PRO A 101 -19.05 -21.62 -4.40
CA PRO A 101 -18.62 -20.93 -3.18
C PRO A 101 -17.19 -20.40 -3.24
N THR A 102 -16.29 -21.10 -3.94
CA THR A 102 -14.88 -20.71 -4.15
C THR A 102 -14.73 -19.37 -4.88
N TRP A 103 -15.80 -18.86 -5.52
CA TRP A 103 -15.79 -17.51 -6.07
C TRP A 103 -15.46 -16.45 -5.03
N LEU A 104 -15.84 -16.63 -3.75
CA LEU A 104 -15.48 -15.71 -2.67
C LEU A 104 -13.96 -15.58 -2.51
N ASP A 105 -13.24 -16.69 -2.60
CA ASP A 105 -11.76 -16.68 -2.57
C ASP A 105 -11.21 -15.87 -3.74
N LEU A 106 -11.66 -16.16 -4.96
CA LEU A 106 -11.20 -15.50 -6.17
C LEU A 106 -11.53 -13.99 -6.16
N ALA A 107 -12.73 -13.64 -5.71
CA ALA A 107 -13.17 -12.26 -5.59
C ALA A 107 -12.32 -11.48 -4.58
N LEU A 108 -12.04 -12.03 -3.39
CA LEU A 108 -11.18 -11.39 -2.39
C LEU A 108 -9.72 -11.27 -2.85
N LEU A 109 -9.19 -12.32 -3.47
CA LEU A 109 -7.81 -12.36 -3.97
C LEU A 109 -7.55 -11.37 -5.11
N SER A 110 -8.59 -11.03 -5.90
CA SER A 110 -8.52 -10.05 -6.99
C SER A 110 -8.97 -8.64 -6.58
N ALA A 111 -9.66 -8.50 -5.43
CA ALA A 111 -10.26 -7.24 -4.99
C ALA A 111 -9.20 -6.19 -4.59
N GLN A 112 -9.51 -4.93 -4.91
CA GLN A 112 -8.80 -3.76 -4.40
C GLN A 112 -9.61 -3.02 -3.32
N THR A 113 -10.90 -3.32 -3.21
CA THR A 113 -11.85 -2.75 -2.25
C THR A 113 -12.59 -3.88 -1.54
N PRO A 114 -13.16 -3.62 -0.34
CA PRO A 114 -13.95 -4.62 0.37
C PRO A 114 -15.11 -5.15 -0.48
N LEU A 115 -15.42 -6.44 -0.33
CA LEU A 115 -16.64 -6.99 -0.88
C LEU A 115 -17.86 -6.50 -0.07
N GLU A 116 -19.06 -6.69 -0.64
CA GLU A 116 -20.32 -6.28 0.01
C GLU A 116 -20.47 -6.91 1.41
N PRO A 117 -20.88 -6.14 2.44
CA PRO A 117 -21.02 -6.68 3.80
C PRO A 117 -21.98 -7.86 3.90
N ALA A 118 -22.95 -7.96 2.99
CA ALA A 118 -23.90 -9.08 2.91
C ALA A 118 -23.23 -10.44 2.63
N LEU A 119 -22.01 -10.47 2.13
CA LEU A 119 -21.21 -11.68 1.88
C LEU A 119 -20.44 -12.15 3.12
N GLU A 120 -20.21 -11.31 4.11
CA GLU A 120 -19.41 -11.67 5.30
C GLU A 120 -19.95 -12.91 6.04
N PRO A 121 -21.27 -13.12 6.21
CA PRO A 121 -21.78 -14.32 6.83
C PRO A 121 -21.53 -15.63 6.04
N CYS A 122 -21.06 -15.52 4.78
CA CYS A 122 -20.72 -16.64 3.92
C CYS A 122 -19.19 -16.92 3.91
N MET A 123 -18.37 -16.05 4.53
CA MET A 123 -16.93 -16.14 4.52
C MET A 123 -16.39 -17.04 5.63
N ASP A 124 -15.33 -17.76 5.32
CA ASP A 124 -14.51 -18.43 6.34
C ASP A 124 -13.56 -17.43 7.04
N VAL A 125 -12.82 -17.91 8.05
CA VAL A 125 -11.90 -17.08 8.85
C VAL A 125 -10.78 -16.46 7.99
N ARG A 126 -10.26 -17.18 7.01
CA ARG A 126 -9.20 -16.72 6.10
C ARG A 126 -9.72 -15.63 5.17
N GLN A 127 -10.90 -15.84 4.60
CA GLN A 127 -11.58 -14.87 3.75
C GLN A 127 -11.93 -13.60 4.53
N LEU A 128 -12.45 -13.74 5.76
CA LEU A 128 -12.72 -12.62 6.65
C LEU A 128 -11.45 -11.82 6.99
N ALA A 129 -10.32 -12.46 7.22
CA ALA A 129 -9.07 -11.76 7.50
C ALA A 129 -8.66 -10.84 6.33
N VAL A 130 -8.76 -11.32 5.08
CA VAL A 130 -8.47 -10.48 3.90
C VAL A 130 -9.52 -9.38 3.74
N GLN A 131 -10.81 -9.68 3.97
CA GLN A 131 -11.87 -8.66 3.97
C GLN A 131 -11.58 -7.54 4.98
N ARG A 132 -11.10 -7.87 6.19
CA ARG A 132 -10.71 -6.87 7.21
C ARG A 132 -9.54 -6.00 6.75
N ILE A 133 -8.54 -6.57 6.08
CA ILE A 133 -7.45 -5.77 5.48
C ILE A 133 -7.99 -4.79 4.44
N LEU A 134 -8.89 -5.23 3.57
CA LEU A 134 -9.54 -4.37 2.57
C LEU A 134 -10.37 -3.25 3.21
N GLN A 135 -10.92 -3.50 4.41
CA GLN A 135 -11.68 -2.53 5.22
C GLN A 135 -10.79 -1.62 6.10
N ARG A 136 -9.46 -1.74 6.01
CA ARG A 136 -8.51 -1.03 6.88
C ARG A 136 -8.63 -1.38 8.37
N GLN A 137 -8.88 -2.65 8.65
CA GLN A 137 -9.04 -3.23 9.98
C GLN A 137 -7.97 -4.31 10.22
N GLU A 138 -6.71 -3.97 9.97
CA GLU A 138 -5.58 -4.92 9.94
C GLU A 138 -5.35 -5.60 11.30
N ALA A 139 -5.60 -4.90 12.42
CA ALA A 139 -5.50 -5.48 13.75
C ALA A 139 -6.53 -6.62 13.98
N GLU A 140 -7.72 -6.52 13.40
CA GLU A 140 -8.70 -7.60 13.43
C GLU A 140 -8.30 -8.75 12.50
N ALA A 141 -7.74 -8.45 11.34
CA ALA A 141 -7.20 -9.46 10.43
C ALA A 141 -6.12 -10.31 11.09
N VAL A 142 -5.21 -9.69 11.87
CA VAL A 142 -4.20 -10.42 12.67
C VAL A 142 -4.84 -11.33 13.70
N ARG A 143 -5.91 -10.90 14.39
CA ARG A 143 -6.64 -11.76 15.35
C ARG A 143 -7.27 -12.96 14.69
N LEU A 144 -7.81 -12.79 13.48
CA LEU A 144 -8.44 -13.87 12.69
C LEU A 144 -7.41 -14.84 12.11
N MET A 145 -6.30 -14.34 11.58
CA MET A 145 -5.28 -15.12 10.88
C MET A 145 -3.87 -14.59 11.23
N PRO A 146 -3.28 -15.00 12.37
CA PRO A 146 -1.98 -14.52 12.85
C PRO A 146 -0.82 -15.16 12.08
N ASN A 147 -0.50 -14.65 10.88
CA ASN A 147 0.59 -15.12 10.02
C ASN A 147 1.46 -13.95 9.50
N ALA A 148 2.50 -14.27 8.72
CA ALA A 148 3.41 -13.27 8.18
C ALA A 148 2.71 -12.19 7.36
N TYR A 149 1.74 -12.58 6.52
CA TYR A 149 1.03 -11.66 5.64
C TYR A 149 0.20 -10.62 6.42
N THR A 150 -0.61 -11.06 7.38
CA THR A 150 -1.47 -10.14 8.16
C THR A 150 -0.66 -9.21 9.06
N HIS A 151 0.41 -9.71 9.69
CA HIS A 151 1.35 -8.86 10.46
C HIS A 151 2.08 -7.85 9.57
N LEU A 152 2.46 -8.24 8.34
CA LEU A 152 3.04 -7.30 7.37
C LEU A 152 2.04 -6.18 7.01
N MET A 153 0.77 -6.54 6.76
CA MET A 153 -0.27 -5.55 6.44
C MET A 153 -0.52 -4.59 7.61
N LEU A 154 -0.57 -5.11 8.84
CA LEU A 154 -0.67 -4.28 10.04
C LEU A 154 0.52 -3.31 10.16
N GLY A 155 1.74 -3.82 10.01
CA GLY A 155 2.93 -2.98 10.10
C GLY A 155 3.01 -1.91 9.01
N ILE A 156 2.54 -2.22 7.80
CA ILE A 156 2.44 -1.22 6.71
C ILE A 156 1.36 -0.17 7.03
N ALA A 157 0.22 -0.58 7.59
CA ALA A 157 -0.84 0.35 7.99
C ALA A 157 -0.36 1.30 9.11
N ASP A 158 0.29 0.77 10.14
CA ASP A 158 0.88 1.55 11.23
C ASP A 158 1.97 2.51 10.71
N TYR A 159 2.82 2.04 9.79
CA TYR A 159 3.82 2.89 9.14
C TYR A 159 3.17 4.07 8.40
N ASN A 160 2.13 3.82 7.61
CA ASN A 160 1.41 4.85 6.87
C ASN A 160 0.66 5.83 7.80
N ALA A 161 0.22 5.36 8.96
CA ALA A 161 -0.39 6.18 10.00
C ALA A 161 0.65 7.00 10.82
N GLY A 162 1.96 6.81 10.59
CA GLY A 162 3.02 7.45 11.36
C GLY A 162 3.30 6.82 12.72
N SER A 163 2.65 5.70 13.05
CA SER A 163 2.85 4.94 14.30
C SER A 163 4.09 4.05 14.21
N TYR A 164 5.27 4.66 14.04
CA TYR A 164 6.48 3.92 13.67
C TYR A 164 6.92 2.88 14.70
N SER A 165 6.68 3.08 15.99
CA SER A 165 7.00 2.08 17.03
C SER A 165 6.14 0.84 16.87
N ALA A 166 4.82 0.98 16.72
CA ALA A 166 3.91 -0.14 16.46
C ALA A 166 4.23 -0.84 15.13
N ALA A 167 4.55 -0.04 14.10
CA ALA A 167 4.98 -0.58 12.81
C ALA A 167 6.21 -1.47 12.93
N VAL A 168 7.23 -1.06 13.71
CA VAL A 168 8.45 -1.86 13.93
C VAL A 168 8.11 -3.20 14.58
N ASP A 169 7.26 -3.23 15.61
CA ASP A 169 6.88 -4.45 16.31
C ASP A 169 6.12 -5.41 15.38
N ALA A 170 5.13 -4.91 14.65
CA ALA A 170 4.36 -5.72 13.70
C ALA A 170 5.23 -6.24 12.54
N LEU A 171 6.09 -5.39 11.96
CA LEU A 171 6.99 -5.76 10.86
C LEU A 171 8.08 -6.75 11.29
N GLN A 172 8.62 -6.63 12.52
CA GLN A 172 9.57 -7.61 13.03
C GLN A 172 8.89 -8.97 13.22
N THR A 173 7.67 -8.99 13.77
CA THR A 173 6.86 -10.21 13.88
C THR A 173 6.58 -10.82 12.50
N ALA A 174 6.21 -9.99 11.52
CA ALA A 174 6.00 -10.43 10.14
C ALA A 174 7.27 -11.09 9.54
N TYR A 175 8.44 -10.47 9.74
CA TYR A 175 9.71 -11.01 9.28
C TYR A 175 10.03 -12.38 9.88
N ASP A 176 9.85 -12.53 11.19
CA ASP A 176 10.14 -13.77 11.91
C ASP A 176 9.19 -14.90 11.51
N LEU A 177 7.91 -14.60 11.34
CA LEU A 177 6.91 -15.54 10.81
C LEU A 177 7.22 -15.92 9.35
N ALA A 178 7.51 -14.94 8.50
CA ALA A 178 7.86 -15.18 7.10
C ALA A 178 9.09 -16.09 6.95
N GLY A 179 10.07 -15.97 7.86
CA GLY A 179 11.21 -16.88 7.91
C GLY A 179 10.82 -18.32 8.21
N ARG A 180 9.87 -18.52 9.14
CA ARG A 180 9.34 -19.86 9.48
C ARG A 180 8.46 -20.44 8.37
N GLU A 181 7.74 -19.59 7.68
CA GLU A 181 6.82 -19.95 6.58
C GLU A 181 7.53 -20.10 5.23
N GLY A 182 8.83 -19.72 5.12
CA GLY A 182 9.59 -19.72 3.87
C GLY A 182 9.15 -18.64 2.88
N ALA A 183 8.43 -17.61 3.35
CA ALA A 183 7.87 -16.52 2.53
C ALA A 183 8.92 -15.41 2.30
N VAL A 184 9.97 -15.67 1.55
CA VAL A 184 11.15 -14.79 1.38
C VAL A 184 10.78 -13.39 0.86
N ARG A 185 9.75 -13.25 0.02
CA ARG A 185 9.29 -11.94 -0.45
C ARG A 185 8.66 -11.10 0.66
N LEU A 186 7.90 -11.73 1.58
CA LEU A 186 7.39 -11.03 2.75
C LEU A 186 8.52 -10.62 3.72
N MET A 187 9.58 -11.43 3.83
CA MET A 187 10.80 -11.06 4.57
C MET A 187 11.43 -9.80 3.98
N LEU A 188 11.57 -9.74 2.66
CA LEU A 188 12.10 -8.56 1.96
C LEU A 188 11.24 -7.33 2.24
N GLU A 189 9.92 -7.41 2.01
CA GLU A 189 9.00 -6.30 2.26
C GLU A 189 9.05 -5.82 3.72
N ALA A 190 9.06 -6.74 4.69
CA ALA A 190 9.20 -6.40 6.10
C ALA A 190 10.51 -5.64 6.39
N LYS A 191 11.64 -6.06 5.81
CA LYS A 191 12.93 -5.36 5.97
C LYS A 191 12.95 -3.99 5.32
N LEU A 192 12.28 -3.81 4.18
CA LEU A 192 12.13 -2.51 3.53
C LEU A 192 11.35 -1.54 4.44
N PHE A 193 10.18 -1.96 4.94
CA PHE A 193 9.36 -1.11 5.81
C PHE A 193 9.99 -0.88 7.18
N LEU A 194 10.72 -1.85 7.74
CA LEU A 194 11.54 -1.65 8.95
C LEU A 194 12.61 -0.57 8.72
N GLY A 195 13.33 -0.65 7.60
CA GLY A 195 14.29 0.40 7.22
C GLY A 195 13.64 1.77 7.10
N ASN A 196 12.49 1.86 6.42
CA ASN A 196 11.73 3.09 6.30
C ASN A 196 11.26 3.65 7.65
N ALA A 197 10.74 2.78 8.54
CA ALA A 197 10.27 3.18 9.86
C ALA A 197 11.41 3.75 10.73
N TYR A 198 12.58 3.09 10.72
CA TYR A 198 13.75 3.59 11.41
C TYR A 198 14.33 4.88 10.79
N CYS A 199 14.25 5.03 9.45
CA CYS A 199 14.60 6.28 8.78
C CYS A 199 13.75 7.44 9.31
N ASN A 200 12.42 7.28 9.33
CA ASN A 200 11.49 8.30 9.81
C ASN A 200 11.63 8.59 11.33
N ARG A 201 12.18 7.65 12.11
CA ARG A 201 12.55 7.85 13.51
C ARG A 201 13.94 8.50 13.67
N GLN A 202 14.64 8.77 12.58
CA GLN A 202 16.02 9.27 12.57
C GLN A 202 17.02 8.32 13.22
N ASP A 203 16.74 7.03 13.22
CA ASP A 203 17.61 5.95 13.73
C ASP A 203 18.35 5.30 12.55
N LEU A 204 19.38 5.99 12.07
CA LEU A 204 20.15 5.54 10.90
C LEU A 204 20.89 4.22 11.11
N PRO A 205 21.47 3.90 12.30
CA PRO A 205 22.13 2.61 12.50
C PRO A 205 21.17 1.42 12.29
N ASN A 206 19.95 1.50 12.83
CA ASN A 206 18.95 0.46 12.64
C ASN A 206 18.41 0.45 11.20
N MET A 207 18.17 1.61 10.58
CA MET A 207 17.82 1.71 9.16
C MET A 207 18.83 0.96 8.29
N GLU A 208 20.13 1.26 8.43
CA GLU A 208 21.19 0.62 7.65
C GLU A 208 21.27 -0.89 7.89
N ARG A 209 21.07 -1.33 9.15
CA ARG A 209 21.03 -2.75 9.49
C ARG A 209 19.92 -3.49 8.74
N HIS A 210 18.70 -2.93 8.72
CA HIS A 210 17.57 -3.55 8.04
C HIS A 210 17.73 -3.50 6.52
N TYR A 211 18.15 -2.38 5.96
CA TYR A 211 18.42 -2.27 4.51
C TYR A 211 19.55 -3.19 4.04
N ARG A 212 20.57 -3.44 4.85
CA ARG A 212 21.62 -4.41 4.51
C ARG A 212 21.07 -5.81 4.34
N VAL A 213 20.16 -6.24 5.22
CA VAL A 213 19.47 -7.54 5.09
C VAL A 213 18.52 -7.51 3.88
N GLY A 214 17.72 -6.44 3.75
CA GLY A 214 16.81 -6.27 2.62
C GLY A 214 17.53 -6.31 1.27
N ARG A 215 18.70 -5.67 1.16
CA ARG A 215 19.52 -5.69 -0.07
C ARG A 215 19.92 -7.11 -0.46
N ARG A 216 20.42 -7.92 0.49
CA ARG A 216 20.79 -9.33 0.20
C ARG A 216 19.59 -10.14 -0.28
N LEU A 217 18.44 -10.01 0.38
CA LEU A 217 17.21 -10.66 -0.04
C LEU A 217 16.76 -10.21 -1.44
N ALA A 218 16.89 -8.92 -1.75
CA ALA A 218 16.55 -8.37 -3.05
C ALA A 218 17.50 -8.87 -4.16
N GLU A 219 18.80 -8.95 -3.87
CA GLU A 219 19.82 -9.52 -4.77
C GLU A 219 19.50 -10.99 -5.08
N ASP A 220 19.23 -11.81 -4.06
CA ASP A 220 18.87 -13.22 -4.21
C ASP A 220 17.57 -13.43 -4.99
N LEU A 221 16.60 -12.52 -4.83
CA LEU A 221 15.34 -12.53 -5.55
C LEU A 221 15.40 -11.85 -6.94
N GLN A 222 16.53 -11.25 -7.30
CA GLN A 222 16.72 -10.44 -8.50
C GLN A 222 15.67 -9.31 -8.59
N ASP A 223 15.34 -8.69 -7.45
CA ASP A 223 14.33 -7.64 -7.35
C ASP A 223 14.97 -6.25 -7.46
N GLU A 224 15.19 -5.82 -8.71
CA GLU A 224 15.75 -4.52 -9.05
C GLU A 224 14.93 -3.34 -8.50
N SER A 225 13.62 -3.52 -8.37
CA SER A 225 12.74 -2.49 -7.80
C SER A 225 13.05 -2.26 -6.32
N ALA A 226 13.20 -3.34 -5.56
CA ALA A 226 13.57 -3.28 -4.15
C ALA A 226 14.98 -2.71 -3.96
N LEU A 227 15.95 -3.10 -4.81
CA LEU A 227 17.31 -2.55 -4.77
C LEU A 227 17.32 -1.04 -5.01
N ARG A 228 16.56 -0.55 -6.00
CA ARG A 228 16.41 0.90 -6.26
C ARG A 228 15.75 1.62 -5.10
N ALA A 229 14.70 1.05 -4.50
CA ALA A 229 14.01 1.64 -3.35
C ALA A 229 14.94 1.78 -2.12
N ILE A 230 15.72 0.74 -1.81
CA ILE A 230 16.74 0.78 -0.74
C ILE A 230 17.77 1.86 -1.03
N GLY A 231 18.29 1.91 -2.25
CA GLY A 231 19.28 2.91 -2.67
C GLY A 231 18.74 4.33 -2.54
N TYR A 232 17.54 4.57 -3.07
CA TYR A 232 16.85 5.86 -3.01
C TYR A 232 16.64 6.35 -1.56
N ASN A 233 16.11 5.47 -0.69
CA ASN A 233 15.83 5.82 0.69
C ASN A 233 17.13 6.04 1.50
N THR A 234 18.16 5.23 1.24
CA THR A 234 19.48 5.40 1.85
C THR A 234 20.09 6.74 1.45
N ALA A 235 20.10 7.06 0.16
CA ALA A 235 20.63 8.34 -0.32
C ALA A 235 19.81 9.54 0.17
N SER A 236 18.50 9.38 0.35
CA SER A 236 17.64 10.40 0.96
C SER A 236 18.01 10.67 2.42
N ALA A 237 18.25 9.63 3.20
CA ALA A 237 18.69 9.74 4.60
C ALA A 237 20.09 10.39 4.70
N TRP A 238 20.96 10.18 3.71
CA TRP A 238 22.24 10.91 3.64
C TRP A 238 22.06 12.43 3.46
N ILE A 239 21.05 12.86 2.69
CA ILE A 239 20.72 14.30 2.58
C ILE A 239 20.31 14.84 3.95
N GLU A 240 19.43 14.15 4.67
CA GLU A 240 18.94 14.57 5.99
C GLU A 240 20.05 14.69 7.03
N THR A 241 21.12 13.92 6.87
CA THR A 241 22.29 13.91 7.77
C THR A 241 23.47 14.71 7.27
N GLY A 242 23.31 15.49 6.18
CA GLY A 242 24.34 16.34 5.63
C GLY A 242 25.44 15.63 4.82
N ARG A 243 25.28 14.32 4.54
CA ARG A 243 26.20 13.53 3.70
C ARG A 243 25.87 13.76 2.21
N TYR A 244 26.00 15.01 1.78
CA TYR A 244 25.54 15.45 0.46
C TYR A 244 26.36 14.85 -0.69
N GLU A 245 27.65 14.60 -0.50
CA GLU A 245 28.52 14.04 -1.55
C GLU A 245 28.19 12.57 -1.84
N GLU A 246 27.93 11.77 -0.81
CA GLU A 246 27.52 10.39 -1.00
C GLU A 246 26.13 10.30 -1.64
N ALA A 247 25.21 11.16 -1.21
CA ALA A 247 23.89 11.26 -1.82
C ALA A 247 23.99 11.69 -3.29
N TYR A 248 24.79 12.70 -3.60
CA TYR A 248 25.07 13.15 -4.96
C TYR A 248 25.60 12.02 -5.83
N ALA A 249 26.60 11.26 -5.35
CA ALA A 249 27.18 10.15 -6.10
C ALA A 249 26.11 9.10 -6.48
N TRP A 250 25.19 8.82 -5.57
CA TRP A 250 24.11 7.87 -5.85
C TRP A 250 23.08 8.44 -6.83
N PHE A 251 22.55 9.67 -6.60
CA PHE A 251 21.52 10.26 -7.45
C PHE A 251 21.99 10.59 -8.86
N SER A 252 23.25 11.04 -9.01
CA SER A 252 23.85 11.34 -10.31
C SER A 252 24.13 10.10 -11.16
N GLY A 253 24.34 8.95 -10.53
CA GLY A 253 24.57 7.66 -11.20
C GLY A 253 23.30 6.98 -11.72
N GLN A 254 22.09 7.54 -11.54
CA GLN A 254 20.86 6.92 -12.01
C GLN A 254 20.67 7.13 -13.51
N GLU A 255 20.57 6.04 -14.30
CA GLU A 255 20.33 6.12 -15.74
C GLU A 255 18.93 6.67 -16.06
N GLN A 256 17.93 6.22 -15.33
CA GLN A 256 16.52 6.64 -15.47
C GLN A 256 16.00 7.19 -14.13
N PRO A 257 16.42 8.42 -13.73
CA PRO A 257 15.97 8.99 -12.49
C PRO A 257 14.49 9.38 -12.56
N THR A 258 13.78 9.16 -11.45
CA THR A 258 12.42 9.71 -11.27
C THR A 258 12.49 11.22 -11.04
N LEU A 259 11.36 11.92 -11.13
CA LEU A 259 11.29 13.35 -10.81
C LEU A 259 11.80 13.62 -9.41
N MET A 260 11.38 12.82 -8.41
CA MET A 260 11.81 13.00 -7.03
C MET A 260 13.30 12.68 -6.83
N ALA A 261 13.89 11.80 -7.64
CA ALA A 261 15.34 11.58 -7.65
C ALA A 261 16.09 12.81 -8.19
N LEU A 262 15.58 13.44 -9.25
CA LEU A 262 16.15 14.69 -9.79
C LEU A 262 15.99 15.86 -8.80
N HIS A 263 14.85 15.95 -8.09
CA HIS A 263 14.67 16.92 -7.02
C HIS A 263 15.74 16.77 -5.92
N LYS A 264 15.99 15.54 -5.46
CA LYS A 264 17.02 15.26 -4.45
C LYS A 264 18.45 15.49 -4.98
N LEU A 265 18.70 15.17 -6.26
CA LEU A 265 19.96 15.52 -6.92
C LEU A 265 20.19 17.04 -6.92
N ALA A 266 19.14 17.82 -7.24
CA ALA A 266 19.26 19.28 -7.22
C ALA A 266 19.57 19.81 -5.81
N ILE A 267 19.01 19.23 -4.75
CA ILE A 267 19.34 19.57 -3.36
C ILE A 267 20.81 19.25 -3.06
N CYS A 268 21.28 18.05 -3.45
CA CYS A 268 22.70 17.70 -3.26
C CYS A 268 23.62 18.69 -3.99
N CYS A 269 23.30 19.02 -5.24
CA CYS A 269 24.05 19.98 -6.04
C CYS A 269 24.03 21.40 -5.41
N GLU A 270 22.90 21.86 -4.88
CA GLU A 270 22.80 23.13 -4.15
C GLU A 270 23.75 23.14 -2.95
N LYS A 271 23.69 22.09 -2.10
CA LYS A 271 24.50 22.01 -0.87
C LYS A 271 25.98 21.81 -1.11
N THR A 272 26.37 21.32 -2.29
CA THR A 272 27.77 21.08 -2.68
C THR A 272 28.31 22.14 -3.66
N GLY A 273 27.57 23.22 -3.91
CA GLY A 273 27.98 24.33 -4.77
C GLY A 273 27.93 24.07 -6.27
N ARG A 274 27.31 22.97 -6.73
CA ARG A 274 27.17 22.59 -8.15
C ARG A 274 25.95 23.24 -8.80
N ARG A 275 25.89 24.57 -8.77
CA ARG A 275 24.74 25.40 -9.17
C ARG A 275 24.18 25.03 -10.56
N GLU A 276 25.05 24.92 -11.56
CA GLU A 276 24.62 24.66 -12.94
C GLU A 276 24.01 23.25 -13.09
N GLU A 277 24.57 22.27 -12.38
CA GLU A 277 24.03 20.92 -12.38
C GLU A 277 22.66 20.86 -11.68
N ALA A 278 22.50 21.59 -10.58
CA ALA A 278 21.20 21.73 -9.90
C ALA A 278 20.14 22.27 -10.86
N LEU A 279 20.45 23.35 -11.59
CA LEU A 279 19.51 23.95 -12.55
C LEU A 279 19.18 22.99 -13.71
N ARG A 280 20.16 22.24 -14.23
CA ARG A 280 19.92 21.21 -15.25
C ARG A 280 19.00 20.09 -14.73
N ALA A 281 19.23 19.60 -13.50
CA ALA A 281 18.40 18.58 -12.87
C ALA A 281 16.94 19.07 -12.70
N LEU A 282 16.75 20.31 -12.22
CA LEU A 282 15.41 20.91 -12.07
C LEU A 282 14.70 21.05 -13.42
N THR A 283 15.37 21.57 -14.46
CA THR A 283 14.77 21.72 -15.79
C THR A 283 14.38 20.37 -16.40
N ARG A 284 15.22 19.34 -16.19
CA ARG A 284 14.89 17.96 -16.63
C ARG A 284 13.66 17.44 -15.89
N ALA A 285 13.57 17.64 -14.57
CA ALA A 285 12.45 17.20 -13.75
C ALA A 285 11.13 17.90 -14.15
N GLU A 286 11.16 19.20 -14.42
CA GLU A 286 10.00 20.00 -14.86
C GLU A 286 9.40 19.51 -16.19
N ALA A 287 10.24 18.91 -17.05
CA ALA A 287 9.82 18.40 -18.37
C ALA A 287 9.26 16.95 -18.30
N MET A 288 9.31 16.28 -17.15
CA MET A 288 8.82 14.90 -17.01
C MET A 288 7.31 14.85 -16.80
N ASP A 289 6.65 13.83 -17.37
CA ASP A 289 5.33 13.41 -16.93
C ASP A 289 5.42 12.64 -15.61
N ILE A 290 4.43 12.80 -14.72
CA ILE A 290 4.49 12.32 -13.35
C ILE A 290 3.29 11.45 -13.02
N ASP A 291 3.59 10.28 -12.41
CA ASP A 291 2.58 9.40 -11.80
C ASP A 291 2.77 9.22 -10.29
N GLU A 292 3.87 9.76 -9.70
CA GLU A 292 4.25 9.47 -8.31
C GLU A 292 3.54 10.35 -7.28
N ILE A 293 3.39 11.66 -7.59
CA ILE A 293 2.70 12.64 -6.74
C ILE A 293 1.96 13.65 -7.62
N ASP A 294 1.03 14.42 -7.04
CA ASP A 294 0.36 15.49 -7.76
C ASP A 294 1.37 16.42 -8.45
N ARG A 295 1.18 16.66 -9.76
CA ARG A 295 2.12 17.45 -10.57
C ARG A 295 2.31 18.87 -10.04
N ALA A 296 1.25 19.51 -9.55
CA ALA A 296 1.35 20.86 -9.03
C ALA A 296 2.20 20.90 -7.75
N LEU A 297 2.07 19.92 -6.88
CA LEU A 297 2.91 19.79 -5.68
C LEU A 297 4.36 19.50 -6.06
N ALA A 298 4.61 18.59 -6.99
CA ALA A 298 5.97 18.29 -7.47
C ALA A 298 6.67 19.53 -8.01
N LEU A 299 5.99 20.31 -8.87
CA LEU A 299 6.55 21.55 -9.43
C LEU A 299 6.87 22.60 -8.34
N ARG A 300 6.04 22.68 -7.29
CA ARG A 300 6.32 23.56 -6.14
C ARG A 300 7.58 23.15 -5.38
N LEU A 301 7.82 21.86 -5.20
CA LEU A 301 9.04 21.35 -4.57
C LEU A 301 10.29 21.69 -5.39
N LEU A 302 10.22 21.56 -6.73
CA LEU A 302 11.30 21.98 -7.62
C LEU A 302 11.49 23.49 -7.56
N GLN A 303 10.41 24.26 -7.53
CA GLN A 303 10.44 25.73 -7.42
C GLN A 303 11.11 26.18 -6.12
N LEU A 304 10.90 25.52 -5.00
CA LEU A 304 11.57 25.83 -3.73
C LEU A 304 13.11 25.74 -3.87
N VAL A 305 13.62 24.69 -4.50
CA VAL A 305 15.07 24.52 -4.71
C VAL A 305 15.59 25.57 -5.71
N ARG A 306 14.85 25.79 -6.81
CA ARG A 306 15.21 26.83 -7.80
C ARG A 306 15.28 28.21 -7.16
N TYR A 307 14.27 28.57 -6.34
CA TYR A 307 14.20 29.84 -5.62
C TYR A 307 15.45 30.06 -4.75
N ARG A 308 15.88 29.05 -3.99
CA ARG A 308 17.08 29.10 -3.16
C ARG A 308 18.36 29.29 -3.96
N LEU A 309 18.45 28.69 -5.14
CA LEU A 309 19.57 28.88 -6.04
C LEU A 309 19.61 30.29 -6.64
N GLU A 310 18.46 30.90 -6.92
CA GLU A 310 18.36 32.22 -7.56
C GLU A 310 18.45 33.38 -6.57
N HIS A 311 18.06 33.17 -5.32
CA HIS A 311 18.00 34.20 -4.27
C HIS A 311 18.79 33.77 -3.03
N PRO A 312 20.06 34.20 -2.88
CA PRO A 312 20.88 33.88 -1.71
C PRO A 312 20.26 34.34 -0.38
N ASP A 313 19.37 35.35 -0.43
CA ASP A 313 18.65 35.96 0.69
C ASP A 313 17.28 35.32 0.96
N TYR A 314 16.96 34.13 0.39
CA TYR A 314 15.65 33.48 0.40
C TYR A 314 15.03 33.34 1.80
N LEU A 315 15.85 33.13 2.83
CA LEU A 315 15.38 32.99 4.22
C LEU A 315 14.73 34.25 4.81
N THR A 316 14.93 35.41 4.17
CA THR A 316 14.34 36.71 4.62
C THR A 316 13.19 37.16 3.74
N ARG A 317 12.78 36.34 2.76
CA ARG A 317 11.79 36.71 1.76
C ARG A 317 10.44 36.07 2.06
N ASP A 318 9.40 36.90 2.20
CA ASP A 318 8.04 36.47 2.54
C ASP A 318 7.41 35.56 1.47
N ASP A 319 7.71 35.79 0.18
CA ASP A 319 7.21 34.99 -0.94
C ASP A 319 7.79 33.56 -0.92
N TYR A 320 9.08 33.39 -0.55
CA TYR A 320 9.65 32.06 -0.29
C TYR A 320 8.98 31.37 0.88
N GLY A 321 8.78 32.11 1.99
CA GLY A 321 8.10 31.58 3.17
C GLY A 321 6.68 31.12 2.87
N ALA A 322 5.91 31.88 2.09
CA ALA A 322 4.56 31.53 1.67
C ALA A 322 4.56 30.24 0.80
N LEU A 323 5.46 30.17 -0.19
CA LEU A 323 5.63 28.97 -1.03
C LEU A 323 6.01 27.74 -0.21
N LEU A 324 6.95 27.88 0.74
CA LEU A 324 7.43 26.80 1.59
C LEU A 324 6.32 26.26 2.50
N LEU A 325 5.62 27.16 3.21
CA LEU A 325 4.58 26.75 4.17
C LEU A 325 3.39 26.11 3.47
N ASP A 326 2.92 26.66 2.36
CA ASP A 326 1.84 26.09 1.59
C ASP A 326 2.23 24.70 1.00
N SER A 327 3.46 24.57 0.50
CA SER A 327 3.97 23.27 0.04
C SER A 327 4.06 22.26 1.18
N PHE A 328 4.52 22.66 2.36
CA PHE A 328 4.65 21.82 3.53
C PHE A 328 3.28 21.37 4.06
N ASP A 329 2.28 22.26 4.08
CA ASP A 329 0.92 21.90 4.46
C ASP A 329 0.29 20.87 3.51
N ARG A 330 0.52 20.99 2.22
CA ARG A 330 0.11 19.98 1.23
C ARG A 330 0.83 18.64 1.45
N LEU A 331 2.16 18.64 1.64
CA LEU A 331 2.91 17.43 1.94
C LEU A 331 2.34 16.68 3.15
N ARG A 332 1.99 17.42 4.20
CA ARG A 332 1.45 16.86 5.44
C ARG A 332 0.05 16.25 5.28
N ASN A 333 -0.78 16.86 4.45
CA ASN A 333 -2.19 16.49 4.33
C ASN A 333 -2.45 15.50 3.18
N GLU A 334 -1.63 15.50 2.14
CA GLU A 334 -1.88 14.75 0.90
C GLU A 334 -0.96 13.53 0.73
N LEU A 335 0.20 13.48 1.42
CA LEU A 335 1.22 12.45 1.23
C LEU A 335 1.58 11.74 2.54
N PRO A 336 2.22 10.55 2.46
CA PRO A 336 2.77 9.88 3.62
C PRO A 336 3.71 10.79 4.41
N LEU A 337 3.68 10.68 5.75
CA LEU A 337 4.37 11.57 6.68
C LEU A 337 5.86 11.77 6.41
N GLY A 338 6.55 10.77 5.86
CA GLY A 338 7.97 10.86 5.50
C GLY A 338 8.30 12.01 4.53
N TYR A 339 7.36 12.40 3.65
CA TYR A 339 7.57 13.56 2.76
C TYR A 339 7.61 14.87 3.55
N ALA A 340 6.73 15.02 4.52
CA ALA A 340 6.74 16.19 5.40
C ALA A 340 7.99 16.22 6.29
N LEU A 341 8.38 15.08 6.87
CA LEU A 341 9.58 14.96 7.71
C LEU A 341 10.86 15.33 6.94
N PHE A 342 10.98 14.95 5.68
CA PHE A 342 12.13 15.31 4.84
C PHE A 342 12.24 16.84 4.63
N HIS A 343 11.11 17.56 4.54
CA HIS A 343 11.10 19.01 4.31
C HIS A 343 10.97 19.82 5.61
N LEU A 344 10.69 19.20 6.74
CA LEU A 344 10.57 19.86 8.05
C LEU A 344 11.78 20.73 8.42
N PRO A 345 13.06 20.32 8.18
CA PRO A 345 14.22 21.15 8.45
C PRO A 345 14.19 22.51 7.74
N TRP A 346 13.61 22.59 6.54
CA TRP A 346 13.52 23.84 5.78
C TRP A 346 12.55 24.83 6.42
N VAL A 347 11.41 24.32 6.92
CA VAL A 347 10.42 25.13 7.65
C VAL A 347 11.01 25.65 8.96
N LEU A 348 11.71 24.78 9.69
CA LEU A 348 12.39 25.17 10.94
C LEU A 348 13.49 26.22 10.69
N GLU A 349 14.27 26.07 9.64
CA GLU A 349 15.30 27.03 9.23
C GLU A 349 14.67 28.40 8.92
N TRP A 350 13.57 28.42 8.16
CA TRP A 350 12.84 29.63 7.84
C TRP A 350 12.21 30.31 9.07
N TYR A 351 11.55 29.53 9.96
CA TYR A 351 11.03 30.08 11.22
C TYR A 351 12.13 30.64 12.11
N LYS A 352 13.29 30.01 12.15
CA LYS A 352 14.46 30.51 12.89
C LYS A 352 14.98 31.81 12.29
N ALA A 353 15.14 31.89 10.98
CA ALA A 353 15.62 33.08 10.29
C ALA A 353 14.66 34.28 10.47
N THR A 354 13.35 34.03 10.48
CA THR A 354 12.31 35.04 10.68
C THR A 354 11.94 35.26 12.16
N ARG A 355 12.69 34.67 13.11
CA ARG A 355 12.50 34.78 14.56
C ARG A 355 11.14 34.27 15.08
N GLN A 356 10.48 33.37 14.35
CA GLN A 356 9.20 32.75 14.72
C GLN A 356 9.43 31.49 15.59
N TYR A 357 10.24 31.61 16.63
CA TYR A 357 10.68 30.47 17.47
C TYR A 357 9.53 29.68 18.10
N LYS A 358 8.43 30.37 18.50
CA LYS A 358 7.26 29.69 19.07
C LYS A 358 6.66 28.69 18.07
N LYS A 359 6.49 29.10 16.81
CA LYS A 359 5.97 28.19 15.76
C LYS A 359 6.93 27.05 15.46
N ALA A 360 8.23 27.29 15.52
CA ALA A 360 9.23 26.23 15.35
C ALA A 360 9.12 25.18 16.48
N CYS A 361 8.96 25.63 17.74
CA CYS A 361 8.78 24.70 18.88
C CYS A 361 7.47 23.92 18.75
N GLU A 362 6.33 24.58 18.49
CA GLU A 362 5.04 23.94 18.30
C GLU A 362 5.09 22.89 17.19
N LEU A 363 5.82 23.17 16.11
CA LEU A 363 5.99 22.23 15.00
C LEU A 363 6.85 21.03 15.41
N LEU A 364 7.93 21.23 16.15
CA LEU A 364 8.77 20.15 16.68
C LEU A 364 8.02 19.25 17.65
N GLU A 365 7.26 19.82 18.56
CA GLU A 365 6.42 19.07 19.51
C GLU A 365 5.37 18.23 18.79
N ALA A 366 4.77 18.75 17.71
CA ALA A 366 3.79 18.04 16.92
C ALA A 366 4.36 16.80 16.21
N TYR A 367 5.64 16.85 15.76
CA TYR A 367 6.27 15.75 15.04
C TYR A 367 7.11 14.82 15.92
N PHE A 368 7.61 15.31 17.06
CA PHE A 368 8.49 14.58 17.97
C PHE A 368 8.07 14.74 19.44
N PRO A 369 6.85 14.32 19.82
CA PRO A 369 6.32 14.54 21.16
C PRO A 369 7.14 13.84 22.26
N GLU A 370 7.92 12.84 21.93
CA GLU A 370 8.73 12.07 22.88
C GLU A 370 10.18 12.61 23.06
N LYS A 371 10.59 13.60 22.26
CA LYS A 371 11.91 14.22 22.40
C LYS A 371 11.75 15.52 23.22
N PRO A 372 12.22 15.59 24.48
CA PRO A 372 12.28 16.86 25.20
C PRO A 372 13.17 17.84 24.42
N LEU A 373 12.69 19.07 24.27
CA LEU A 373 13.39 20.20 23.62
C LEU A 373 14.67 20.58 24.38
#